data_9c388f9b5193e3f8d4eb4b4605a4e69f
#
_entry.id   9c388f9b5193e3f8d4eb4b4605a4e69f
#
_cell.length_a   1.000
_cell.length_b   1.000
_cell.length_c   1.000
_cell.angle_alpha   90.00
_cell.angle_beta   90.00
_cell.angle_gamma   90.00
#
_symmetry.space_group_name_H-M   'P 1'
#
loop_
_entity.id
_entity.type
_entity.pdbx_description
1 polymer ?
#
loop_
_entity_poly.entity_id
_entity_poly.type
_entity_poly.pdbx_seq_one_letter_code
_entity_poly.pdbx_strand_id
1 'polypeptide(L)'
;MALGARPRQREASRSAAPGAPAAGDTPAIAARLRLSTTRLARQLRREADAALTPSQQSALATVERNGPLTLGTLAELERVAPPSVTKVVAKLEAAGLVSRRLDERDRRVAWISVTAVGAQRLAQVRQRKNAWLASQVRKLDDDQRRRLADALDVLDELAGDSP
;
A
#
# COMPACT_ATOMS: atom_id res chain seq x y z
N MET A 1 39.06 -20.34 58.76
CA MET A 1 39.38 -20.00 57.37
C MET A 1 38.34 -20.64 56.46
N ALA A 2 37.43 -19.87 55.97
CA ALA A 2 36.45 -20.34 54.99
C ALA A 2 36.25 -19.25 53.91
N LEU A 3 36.75 -19.56 52.74
CA LEU A 3 36.70 -18.68 51.55
C LEU A 3 35.25 -18.68 51.00
N GLY A 4 34.66 -17.50 50.94
CA GLY A 4 33.37 -17.28 50.29
C GLY A 4 33.46 -17.39 48.77
N ALA A 5 32.61 -18.25 48.21
CA ALA A 5 32.37 -18.32 46.77
C ALA A 5 31.29 -17.31 46.41
N ARG A 6 31.62 -16.31 45.59
CA ARG A 6 30.67 -15.40 44.97
C ARG A 6 29.98 -16.12 43.81
N PRO A 7 28.67 -16.03 43.68
CA PRO A 7 27.99 -16.51 42.44
C PRO A 7 28.29 -15.56 41.28
N ARG A 8 28.83 -16.11 40.19
CA ARG A 8 28.97 -15.42 38.92
C ARG A 8 27.57 -15.16 38.32
N GLN A 9 27.19 -13.90 38.27
CA GLN A 9 26.07 -13.46 37.46
C GLN A 9 26.41 -13.72 35.98
N ARG A 10 25.75 -14.69 35.41
CA ARG A 10 25.72 -14.86 33.95
C ARG A 10 24.78 -13.79 33.42
N GLU A 11 25.34 -12.69 32.94
CA GLU A 11 24.63 -11.77 32.05
C GLU A 11 24.26 -12.56 30.80
N ALA A 12 22.98 -12.84 30.69
CA ALA A 12 22.37 -13.35 29.45
C ALA A 12 22.49 -12.23 28.41
N SER A 13 23.51 -12.34 27.57
CA SER A 13 23.65 -11.55 26.34
C SER A 13 22.41 -11.82 25.46
N ARG A 14 21.38 -10.98 25.62
CA ARG A 14 20.28 -10.93 24.66
C ARG A 14 20.88 -10.48 23.35
N SER A 15 20.98 -11.43 22.42
CA SER A 15 21.28 -11.17 21.03
C SER A 15 20.29 -10.12 20.50
N ALA A 16 20.73 -8.86 20.46
CA ALA A 16 19.99 -7.79 19.84
C ALA A 16 19.88 -8.13 18.36
N ALA A 17 18.68 -8.18 17.86
CA ALA A 17 18.42 -8.12 16.42
C ALA A 17 19.19 -6.94 15.82
N PRO A 18 19.67 -7.00 14.55
CA PRO A 18 20.50 -5.95 13.95
C PRO A 18 19.82 -4.60 14.16
N GLY A 19 20.54 -3.71 14.86
CA GLY A 19 20.03 -2.58 15.62
C GLY A 19 19.03 -1.72 14.85
N ALA A 20 17.94 -1.37 15.53
CA ALA A 20 17.11 -0.27 15.09
C ALA A 20 17.99 0.99 14.98
N PRO A 21 17.85 1.81 13.91
CA PRO A 21 18.61 3.07 13.81
C PRO A 21 18.26 3.95 15.00
N ALA A 22 19.23 4.72 15.50
CA ALA A 22 18.97 5.71 16.54
C ALA A 22 17.97 6.75 16.04
N ALA A 23 17.14 7.28 16.94
CA ALA A 23 16.10 8.27 16.56
C ALA A 23 16.64 9.51 15.82
N GLY A 24 17.90 9.88 16.07
CA GLY A 24 18.59 10.99 15.39
C GLY A 24 19.21 10.61 14.03
N ASP A 25 19.24 9.34 13.65
CA ASP A 25 19.84 8.90 12.38
C ASP A 25 18.77 8.88 11.26
N THR A 26 18.35 10.07 10.83
CA THR A 26 17.35 10.25 9.78
C THR A 26 17.68 9.50 8.49
N PRO A 27 18.91 9.51 7.94
CA PRO A 27 19.25 8.75 6.74
C PRO A 27 19.06 7.24 6.91
N ALA A 28 19.45 6.66 8.02
CA ALA A 28 19.30 5.23 8.29
C ALA A 28 17.81 4.85 8.48
N ILE A 29 17.04 5.70 9.17
CA ILE A 29 15.57 5.53 9.30
C ILE A 29 14.92 5.53 7.93
N ALA A 30 15.20 6.52 7.10
CA ALA A 30 14.65 6.64 5.75
C ALA A 30 14.98 5.44 4.86
N ALA A 31 16.24 4.98 4.88
CA ALA A 31 16.68 3.81 4.12
C ALA A 31 15.94 2.53 4.57
N ARG A 32 15.80 2.32 5.88
CA ARG A 32 15.11 1.17 6.46
C ARG A 32 13.61 1.21 6.15
N LEU A 33 12.97 2.36 6.31
CA LEU A 33 11.56 2.57 5.99
C LEU A 33 11.30 2.24 4.52
N ARG A 34 12.08 2.82 3.60
CA ARG A 34 11.98 2.54 2.17
C ARG A 34 12.07 1.04 1.85
N LEU A 35 13.02 0.33 2.45
CA LEU A 35 13.17 -1.12 2.23
C LEU A 35 11.98 -1.90 2.78
N SER A 36 11.50 -1.56 3.98
CA SER A 36 10.38 -2.24 4.64
C SER A 36 9.08 -2.02 3.86
N THR A 37 8.77 -0.79 3.47
CA THR A 37 7.59 -0.46 2.67
C THR A 37 7.63 -1.12 1.29
N THR A 38 8.80 -1.15 0.63
CA THR A 38 8.96 -1.84 -0.67
C THR A 38 8.70 -3.35 -0.55
N ARG A 39 9.22 -4.00 0.50
CA ARG A 39 8.99 -5.44 0.75
C ARG A 39 7.53 -5.73 1.06
N LEU A 40 6.92 -4.92 1.93
CA LEU A 40 5.52 -5.05 2.30
C LEU A 40 4.59 -4.84 1.09
N ALA A 41 4.84 -3.79 0.30
CA ALA A 41 4.09 -3.52 -0.93
C ALA A 41 4.22 -4.67 -1.96
N ARG A 42 5.40 -5.28 -2.08
CA ARG A 42 5.59 -6.46 -2.93
C ARG A 42 4.74 -7.64 -2.45
N GLN A 43 4.71 -7.88 -1.15
CA GLN A 43 3.92 -8.98 -0.59
C GLN A 43 2.42 -8.72 -0.78
N LEU A 44 1.94 -7.51 -0.50
CA LEU A 44 0.55 -7.11 -0.76
C LEU A 44 0.14 -7.25 -2.23
N ARG A 45 1.08 -7.00 -3.16
CA ARG A 45 0.82 -7.23 -4.59
C ARG A 45 0.67 -8.72 -4.93
N ARG A 46 1.40 -9.61 -4.25
CA ARG A 46 1.25 -11.07 -4.44
C ARG A 46 -0.08 -11.59 -3.93
N GLU A 47 -0.59 -11.00 -2.85
CA GLU A 47 -1.90 -11.34 -2.28
C GLU A 47 -3.07 -10.71 -3.06
N ALA A 48 -2.77 -9.71 -3.91
CA ALA A 48 -3.77 -9.12 -4.79
C ALA A 48 -4.17 -10.10 -5.90
N ASP A 49 -5.33 -9.85 -6.49
CA ASP A 49 -5.82 -10.64 -7.62
C ASP A 49 -4.85 -10.58 -8.80
N ALA A 50 -4.37 -11.74 -9.24
CA ALA A 50 -3.49 -11.85 -10.41
C ALA A 50 -4.19 -11.43 -11.73
N ALA A 51 -5.52 -11.30 -11.73
CA ALA A 51 -6.30 -10.89 -12.91
C ALA A 51 -6.12 -9.42 -13.29
N LEU A 52 -5.64 -8.55 -12.39
CA LEU A 52 -5.39 -7.14 -12.67
C LEU A 52 -3.91 -6.81 -12.46
N THR A 53 -3.31 -6.18 -13.46
CA THR A 53 -1.95 -5.64 -13.30
C THR A 53 -1.94 -4.49 -12.28
N PRO A 54 -0.78 -4.16 -11.68
CA PRO A 54 -0.67 -3.02 -10.76
C PRO A 54 -1.19 -1.71 -11.36
N SER A 55 -0.90 -1.42 -12.65
CA SER A 55 -1.39 -0.23 -13.33
C SER A 55 -2.91 -0.23 -13.52
N GLN A 56 -3.51 -1.40 -13.78
CA GLN A 56 -4.97 -1.52 -13.86
C GLN A 56 -5.63 -1.34 -12.50
N GLN A 57 -5.04 -1.89 -11.42
CA GLN A 57 -5.54 -1.69 -10.05
C GLN A 57 -5.45 -0.22 -9.64
N SER A 58 -4.33 0.46 -9.94
CA SER A 58 -4.13 1.88 -9.64
C SER A 58 -5.16 2.73 -10.36
N ALA A 59 -5.25 2.62 -11.68
CA ALA A 59 -6.18 3.40 -12.50
C ALA A 59 -7.65 3.18 -12.08
N LEU A 60 -8.04 1.91 -11.84
CA LEU A 60 -9.40 1.59 -11.39
C LEU A 60 -9.70 2.20 -10.02
N ALA A 61 -8.75 2.16 -9.06
CA ALA A 61 -8.89 2.76 -7.75
C ALA A 61 -8.96 4.30 -7.80
N THR A 62 -8.18 4.92 -8.70
CA THR A 62 -8.19 6.37 -8.92
C THR A 62 -9.54 6.83 -9.48
N VAL A 63 -10.10 6.10 -10.46
CA VAL A 63 -11.44 6.40 -10.98
C VAL A 63 -12.52 6.16 -9.91
N GLU A 64 -12.40 5.13 -9.07
CA GLU A 64 -13.37 4.90 -7.97
C GLU A 64 -13.37 6.05 -6.96
N ARG A 65 -12.18 6.54 -6.57
CA ARG A 65 -12.01 7.57 -5.54
C ARG A 65 -12.47 8.95 -6.00
N ASN A 66 -12.17 9.29 -7.23
CA ASN A 66 -12.38 10.66 -7.74
C ASN A 66 -13.66 10.83 -8.59
N GLY A 67 -14.44 9.76 -8.77
CA GLY A 67 -15.66 9.78 -9.60
C GLY A 67 -15.35 9.73 -11.09
N PRO A 68 -16.29 10.13 -11.94
CA PRO A 68 -16.05 10.15 -13.38
C PRO A 68 -14.89 11.06 -13.74
N LEU A 69 -13.91 10.53 -14.48
CA LEU A 69 -12.70 11.25 -14.90
C LEU A 69 -12.54 11.19 -16.42
N THR A 70 -11.92 12.21 -16.99
CA THR A 70 -11.42 12.14 -18.36
C THR A 70 -10.12 11.35 -18.44
N LEU A 71 -9.74 10.88 -19.63
CA LEU A 71 -8.43 10.22 -19.85
C LEU A 71 -7.24 11.14 -19.48
N GLY A 72 -7.37 12.45 -19.77
CA GLY A 72 -6.36 13.44 -19.42
C GLY A 72 -6.18 13.57 -17.92
N THR A 73 -7.28 13.81 -17.19
CA THR A 73 -7.25 13.92 -15.72
C THR A 73 -6.72 12.65 -15.06
N LEU A 74 -7.12 11.47 -15.57
CA LEU A 74 -6.59 10.20 -15.06
C LEU A 74 -5.08 10.08 -15.30
N ALA A 75 -4.57 10.54 -16.46
CA ALA A 75 -3.13 10.52 -16.76
C ALA A 75 -2.33 11.43 -15.82
N GLU A 76 -2.88 12.60 -15.50
CA GLU A 76 -2.29 13.55 -14.54
C GLU A 76 -2.24 12.95 -13.12
N LEU A 77 -3.36 12.40 -12.63
CA LEU A 77 -3.42 11.78 -11.31
C LEU A 77 -2.49 10.57 -11.17
N GLU A 78 -2.42 9.73 -12.20
CA GLU A 78 -1.51 8.56 -12.22
C GLU A 78 -0.06 8.95 -12.54
N ARG A 79 0.22 10.19 -12.93
CA ARG A 79 1.55 10.70 -13.33
C ARG A 79 2.19 9.86 -14.44
N VAL A 80 1.40 9.49 -15.44
CA VAL A 80 1.83 8.68 -16.58
C VAL A 80 1.44 9.32 -17.90
N ALA A 81 2.14 8.95 -18.98
CA ALA A 81 1.84 9.47 -20.30
C ALA A 81 0.43 9.05 -20.79
N PRO A 82 -0.36 9.95 -21.43
CA PRO A 82 -1.72 9.68 -21.88
C PRO A 82 -1.90 8.39 -22.72
N PRO A 83 -0.96 8.01 -23.63
CA PRO A 83 -1.09 6.75 -24.36
C PRO A 83 -1.08 5.50 -23.48
N SER A 84 -0.38 5.56 -22.32
CA SER A 84 -0.34 4.45 -21.35
C SER A 84 -1.68 4.29 -20.66
N VAL A 85 -2.30 5.39 -20.23
CA VAL A 85 -3.64 5.40 -19.62
C VAL A 85 -4.68 4.87 -20.59
N THR A 86 -4.65 5.32 -21.84
CA THR A 86 -5.58 4.85 -22.88
C THR A 86 -5.54 3.32 -23.02
N LYS A 87 -4.34 2.71 -23.03
CA LYS A 87 -4.20 1.25 -23.09
C LYS A 87 -4.73 0.55 -21.82
N VAL A 88 -4.49 1.14 -20.66
CA VAL A 88 -4.97 0.58 -19.38
C VAL A 88 -6.49 0.65 -19.32
N VAL A 89 -7.08 1.80 -19.65
CA VAL A 89 -8.54 2.00 -19.62
C VAL A 89 -9.22 1.09 -20.64
N ALA A 90 -8.69 0.95 -21.86
CA ALA A 90 -9.25 0.03 -22.84
C ALA A 90 -9.32 -1.42 -22.34
N LYS A 91 -8.31 -1.88 -21.59
CA LYS A 91 -8.32 -3.21 -20.95
C LYS A 91 -9.34 -3.32 -19.83
N LEU A 92 -9.49 -2.27 -19.03
CA LEU A 92 -10.48 -2.22 -17.95
C LEU A 92 -11.92 -2.20 -18.51
N GLU A 93 -12.13 -1.46 -19.60
CA GLU A 93 -13.41 -1.39 -20.31
C GLU A 93 -13.76 -2.75 -20.93
N ALA A 94 -12.83 -3.39 -21.63
CA ALA A 94 -12.99 -4.73 -22.19
C ALA A 94 -13.31 -5.79 -21.13
N ALA A 95 -12.79 -5.60 -19.89
CA ALA A 95 -13.10 -6.46 -18.73
C ALA A 95 -14.42 -6.05 -18.02
N GLY A 96 -15.15 -5.04 -18.50
CA GLY A 96 -16.37 -4.54 -17.89
C GLY A 96 -16.22 -3.86 -16.52
N LEU A 97 -14.99 -3.45 -16.17
CA LEU A 97 -14.67 -2.87 -14.86
C LEU A 97 -14.87 -1.35 -14.82
N VAL A 98 -14.76 -0.70 -15.97
CA VAL A 98 -15.09 0.70 -16.18
C VAL A 98 -16.05 0.82 -17.36
N SER A 99 -16.83 1.89 -17.37
CA SER A 99 -17.64 2.32 -18.51
C SER A 99 -17.11 3.64 -19.05
N ARG A 100 -17.27 3.85 -20.33
CA ARG A 100 -16.89 5.06 -21.03
C ARG A 100 -18.14 5.71 -21.63
N ARG A 101 -18.35 7.01 -21.35
CA ARG A 101 -19.42 7.80 -21.92
C ARG A 101 -18.86 9.06 -22.57
N LEU A 102 -19.25 9.35 -23.79
CA LEU A 102 -18.89 10.60 -24.43
C LEU A 102 -19.67 11.76 -23.79
N ASP A 103 -19.01 12.90 -23.66
CA ASP A 103 -19.66 14.12 -23.21
C ASP A 103 -20.72 14.57 -24.24
N GLU A 104 -21.83 15.07 -23.75
CA GLU A 104 -22.96 15.46 -24.61
C GLU A 104 -22.66 16.75 -25.39
N ARG A 105 -21.84 17.63 -24.85
CA ARG A 105 -21.51 18.94 -25.42
C ARG A 105 -20.24 18.88 -26.29
N ASP A 106 -19.25 18.08 -25.89
CA ASP A 106 -18.02 17.86 -26.64
C ASP A 106 -17.70 16.36 -26.76
N ARG A 107 -18.08 15.76 -27.87
CA ARG A 107 -17.85 14.34 -28.17
C ARG A 107 -16.38 13.93 -28.24
N ARG A 108 -15.45 14.89 -28.17
CA ARG A 108 -14.01 14.59 -28.05
C ARG A 108 -13.63 14.22 -26.60
N VAL A 109 -14.46 14.61 -25.65
CA VAL A 109 -14.27 14.30 -24.23
C VAL A 109 -15.00 12.99 -23.91
N ALA A 110 -14.29 12.07 -23.26
CA ALA A 110 -14.85 10.82 -22.78
C ALA A 110 -14.68 10.72 -21.27
N TRP A 111 -15.79 10.52 -20.58
CA TRP A 111 -15.83 10.28 -19.14
C TRP A 111 -15.72 8.79 -18.84
N ILE A 112 -14.88 8.44 -17.89
CA ILE A 112 -14.63 7.09 -17.43
C ILE A 112 -15.20 6.98 -16.02
N SER A 113 -16.05 5.97 -15.81
CA SER A 113 -16.66 5.67 -14.50
C SER A 113 -16.43 4.22 -14.15
N VAL A 114 -16.30 3.92 -12.86
CA VAL A 114 -16.25 2.53 -12.36
C VAL A 114 -17.65 1.91 -12.48
N THR A 115 -17.70 0.67 -12.94
CA THR A 115 -18.93 -0.13 -12.93
C THR A 115 -19.14 -0.80 -11.57
N ALA A 116 -20.34 -1.32 -11.30
CA ALA A 116 -20.59 -2.14 -10.10
C ALA A 116 -19.64 -3.34 -10.02
N VAL A 117 -19.32 -3.97 -11.15
CA VAL A 117 -18.38 -5.08 -11.25
C VAL A 117 -16.95 -4.61 -10.90
N GLY A 118 -16.54 -3.44 -11.38
CA GLY A 118 -15.26 -2.83 -11.06
C GLY A 118 -15.11 -2.51 -9.58
N ALA A 119 -16.12 -1.90 -8.97
CA ALA A 119 -16.13 -1.60 -7.53
C ALA A 119 -16.08 -2.88 -6.69
N GLN A 120 -16.85 -3.90 -7.06
CA GLN A 120 -16.79 -5.20 -6.38
C GLN A 120 -15.42 -5.85 -6.50
N ARG A 121 -14.77 -5.78 -7.67
CA ARG A 121 -13.41 -6.31 -7.87
C ARG A 121 -12.39 -5.60 -6.97
N LEU A 122 -12.44 -4.28 -6.87
CA LEU A 122 -11.57 -3.52 -5.97
C LEU A 122 -11.81 -3.89 -4.50
N ALA A 123 -13.07 -4.03 -4.09
CA ALA A 123 -13.41 -4.45 -2.73
C ALA A 123 -12.82 -5.84 -2.40
N GLN A 124 -12.90 -6.81 -3.32
CA GLN A 124 -12.29 -8.12 -3.16
C GLN A 124 -10.76 -8.04 -3.02
N VAL A 125 -10.09 -7.22 -3.84
CA VAL A 125 -8.64 -7.00 -3.75
C VAL A 125 -8.27 -6.41 -2.39
N ARG A 126 -8.99 -5.37 -1.92
CA ARG A 126 -8.78 -4.77 -0.60
C ARG A 126 -8.99 -5.79 0.52
N GLN A 127 -10.06 -6.57 0.45
CA GLN A 127 -10.35 -7.61 1.45
C GLN A 127 -9.24 -8.65 1.57
N ARG A 128 -8.71 -9.16 0.46
CA ARG A 128 -7.59 -10.12 0.46
C ARG A 128 -6.34 -9.53 1.09
N LYS A 129 -5.96 -8.29 0.70
CA LYS A 129 -4.81 -7.58 1.27
C LYS A 129 -4.97 -7.38 2.78
N ASN A 130 -6.15 -6.95 3.22
CA ASN A 130 -6.45 -6.73 4.63
C ASN A 130 -6.45 -8.04 5.43
N ALA A 131 -7.02 -9.12 4.89
CA ALA A 131 -7.02 -10.43 5.53
C ALA A 131 -5.59 -10.96 5.72
N TRP A 132 -4.74 -10.81 4.71
CA TRP A 132 -3.33 -11.17 4.81
C TRP A 132 -2.61 -10.32 5.86
N LEU A 133 -2.75 -8.98 5.82
CA LEU A 133 -2.15 -8.07 6.82
C LEU A 133 -2.61 -8.43 8.23
N ALA A 134 -3.90 -8.63 8.44
CA ALA A 134 -4.44 -9.03 9.74
C ALA A 134 -3.82 -10.35 10.21
N SER A 135 -3.56 -11.30 9.30
CA SER A 135 -2.87 -12.54 9.65
C SER A 135 -1.42 -12.33 10.11
N GLN A 136 -0.72 -11.34 9.52
CA GLN A 136 0.65 -10.99 9.96
C GLN A 136 0.65 -10.23 11.28
N VAL A 137 -0.26 -9.27 11.46
CA VAL A 137 -0.40 -8.50 12.71
C VAL A 137 -0.74 -9.40 13.89
N ARG A 138 -1.55 -10.46 13.70
CA ARG A 138 -1.84 -11.45 14.76
C ARG A 138 -0.61 -12.20 15.28
N LYS A 139 0.47 -12.28 14.49
CA LYS A 139 1.73 -12.94 14.91
C LYS A 139 2.62 -12.07 15.80
N LEU A 140 2.31 -10.79 15.89
CA LEU A 140 3.02 -9.84 16.72
C LEU A 140 2.61 -10.01 18.19
N ASP A 141 3.55 -9.76 19.11
CA ASP A 141 3.21 -9.60 20.52
C ASP A 141 2.49 -8.26 20.79
N ASP A 142 1.98 -8.07 22.00
CA ASP A 142 1.19 -6.88 22.36
C ASP A 142 1.99 -5.59 22.28
N ASP A 143 3.28 -5.62 22.63
CA ASP A 143 4.16 -4.46 22.57
C ASP A 143 4.46 -4.07 21.11
N GLN A 144 4.73 -5.04 20.25
CA GLN A 144 4.92 -4.82 18.82
C GLN A 144 3.66 -4.27 18.17
N ARG A 145 2.46 -4.77 18.54
CA ARG A 145 1.19 -4.24 18.03
C ARG A 145 0.95 -2.80 18.42
N ARG A 146 1.23 -2.43 19.70
CA ARG A 146 1.13 -1.04 20.16
C ARG A 146 2.05 -0.14 19.35
N ARG A 147 3.35 -0.49 19.26
CA ARG A 147 4.32 0.31 18.49
C ARG A 147 3.95 0.45 17.02
N LEU A 148 3.35 -0.58 16.43
CA LEU A 148 2.85 -0.49 15.06
C LEU A 148 1.65 0.45 14.96
N ALA A 149 0.70 0.37 15.90
CA ALA A 149 -0.46 1.27 15.93
C ALA A 149 -0.03 2.73 16.09
N ASP A 150 0.89 3.01 17.03
CA ASP A 150 1.42 4.35 17.28
C ASP A 150 2.16 4.94 16.06
N ALA A 151 2.70 4.07 15.18
CA ALA A 151 3.41 4.51 13.99
C ALA A 151 2.50 4.79 12.78
N LEU A 152 1.21 4.40 12.82
CA LEU A 152 0.32 4.55 11.66
C LEU A 152 0.09 6.02 11.31
N ASP A 153 -0.19 6.87 12.31
CA ASP A 153 -0.41 8.30 12.08
C ASP A 153 0.82 8.96 11.43
N VAL A 154 2.02 8.60 11.90
CA VAL A 154 3.28 9.10 11.31
C VAL A 154 3.46 8.61 9.87
N LEU A 155 3.06 7.38 9.57
CA LEU A 155 3.14 6.83 8.21
C LEU A 155 2.12 7.49 7.28
N ASP A 156 0.94 7.82 7.76
CA ASP A 156 -0.10 8.54 7.01
C ASP A 156 0.35 9.98 6.70
N GLU A 157 0.95 10.68 7.68
CA GLU A 157 1.55 12.00 7.47
C GLU A 157 2.67 11.95 6.40
N LEU A 158 3.57 10.96 6.49
CA LEU A 158 4.65 10.79 5.50
C LEU A 158 4.13 10.43 4.10
N ALA A 159 2.98 9.76 4.01
CA ALA A 159 2.34 9.43 2.74
C ALA A 159 1.63 10.64 2.09
N GLY A 160 1.42 11.73 2.83
CA GLY A 160 0.66 12.90 2.38
C GLY A 160 -0.85 12.67 2.38
N ASP A 161 -1.33 11.64 3.08
CA ASP A 161 -2.74 11.30 3.26
C ASP A 161 -3.27 11.81 4.61
N SER A 162 -2.76 12.95 5.11
CA SER A 162 -3.33 13.57 6.32
C SER A 162 -4.79 13.96 6.07
N PRO A 163 -5.68 13.69 7.04
CA PRO A 163 -7.12 13.95 6.92
C PRO A 163 -7.47 15.42 6.76
#